data_8de5bcfbdf7cdbf7df077afd95ae5073
#
_entry.id   8de5bcfbdf7cdbf7df077afd95ae5073
#
_cell.length_a   1.000
_cell.length_b   1.000
_cell.length_c   1.000
_cell.angle_alpha   90.00
_cell.angle_beta   90.00
_cell.angle_gamma   90.00
#
_symmetry.space_group_name_H-M   'P 1'
#
loop_
_entity.id
_entity.type
_entity.pdbx_description
1 polymer ?
#
loop_
_entity_poly.entity_id
_entity_poly.type
_entity_poly.pdbx_seq_one_letter_code
_entity_poly.pdbx_strand_id
1 'polypeptide(L)'
;MNEFQRLCALLKVCYENLLILHHNLTGDPAWKGNHEWLGDWYDMAANQADDLIEIGLQMGYREPTIAESLMIFPALPADNRLWPETQTITMGMFTQLTEQFEKAQTGTPDCVINKLQEYQYAW
;
A
#
# COMPACT_ATOMS: atom_id res chain seq x y z
N MET A 1 13.17 -11.91 1.79
CA MET A 1 11.74 -11.96 1.42
C MET A 1 11.59 -12.16 -0.09
N ASN A 2 10.63 -13.00 -0.48
CA ASN A 2 10.25 -13.11 -1.90
C ASN A 2 9.39 -11.92 -2.34
N GLU A 3 9.05 -11.85 -3.62
CA GLU A 3 8.30 -10.71 -4.17
C GLU A 3 6.87 -10.62 -3.63
N PHE A 4 6.25 -11.76 -3.30
CA PHE A 4 4.92 -11.76 -2.67
C PHE A 4 4.98 -11.18 -1.25
N GLN A 5 5.97 -11.57 -0.46
CA GLN A 5 6.18 -11.01 0.89
C GLN A 5 6.51 -9.51 0.82
N ARG A 6 7.29 -9.09 -0.18
CA ARG A 6 7.58 -7.65 -0.39
C ARG A 6 6.31 -6.87 -0.71
N LEU A 7 5.38 -7.45 -1.47
CA LEU A 7 4.08 -6.82 -1.72
C LEU A 7 3.29 -6.63 -0.42
N CYS A 8 3.23 -7.65 0.43
CA CYS A 8 2.57 -7.54 1.73
C CYS A 8 3.23 -6.46 2.60
N ALA A 9 4.56 -6.41 2.61
CA ALA A 9 5.32 -5.38 3.32
C ALA A 9 5.01 -3.98 2.80
N LEU A 10 4.96 -3.81 1.47
CA LEU A 10 4.64 -2.53 0.85
C LEU A 10 3.22 -2.07 1.18
N LEU A 11 2.24 -2.98 1.13
CA LEU A 11 0.86 -2.64 1.50
C LEU A 11 0.75 -2.19 2.95
N LYS A 12 1.48 -2.82 3.87
CA LYS A 12 1.53 -2.39 5.27
C LYS A 12 2.07 -0.97 5.41
N VAL A 13 3.16 -0.65 4.71
CA VAL A 13 3.78 0.68 4.77
C VAL A 13 2.91 1.71 4.06
N CYS A 14 2.30 1.37 2.92
CA CYS A 14 1.37 2.26 2.23
C CYS A 14 0.16 2.59 3.09
N TYR A 15 -0.38 1.64 3.84
CA TYR A 15 -1.41 1.92 4.83
C TYR A 15 -0.98 3.01 5.80
N GLU A 16 0.18 2.85 6.43
CA GLU A 16 0.72 3.85 7.36
C GLU A 16 0.97 5.20 6.69
N ASN A 17 1.59 5.20 5.51
CA ASN A 17 1.90 6.43 4.79
C ASN A 17 0.64 7.17 4.34
N LEU A 18 -0.37 6.47 3.86
CA LEU A 18 -1.66 7.06 3.51
C LEU A 18 -2.36 7.64 4.73
N LEU A 19 -2.26 6.97 5.87
CA LEU A 19 -2.79 7.46 7.13
C LEU A 19 -2.09 8.75 7.59
N ILE A 20 -0.77 8.81 7.48
CA ILE A 20 0.03 10.01 7.76
C ILE A 20 -0.40 11.16 6.83
N LEU A 21 -0.54 10.92 5.54
CA LEU A 21 -0.99 11.91 4.57
C LEU A 21 -2.40 12.41 4.89
N HIS A 22 -3.29 11.48 5.24
CA HIS A 22 -4.68 11.77 5.62
C HIS A 22 -4.76 12.69 6.85
N HIS A 23 -3.96 12.41 7.89
CA HIS A 23 -3.94 13.19 9.11
C HIS A 23 -3.33 14.59 8.94
N ASN A 24 -2.34 14.73 8.05
CA ASN A 24 -1.49 15.92 7.97
C ASN A 24 -1.77 16.80 6.75
N LEU A 25 -2.85 16.56 6.03
CA LEU A 25 -3.28 17.43 4.93
C LEU A 25 -3.75 18.78 5.50
N THR A 26 -3.15 19.88 5.05
CA THR A 26 -3.44 21.22 5.55
C THR A 26 -3.60 22.23 4.40
N GLY A 27 -4.28 23.35 4.68
CA GLY A 27 -4.37 24.49 3.78
C GLY A 27 -5.05 24.21 2.44
N ASP A 28 -5.83 23.14 2.33
CA ASP A 28 -6.50 22.74 1.11
C ASP A 28 -7.95 23.23 1.12
N PRO A 29 -8.38 24.05 0.13
CA PRO A 29 -9.79 24.44 0.02
C PRO A 29 -10.76 23.26 -0.15
N ALA A 30 -10.29 22.19 -0.75
CA ALA A 30 -11.03 20.92 -0.93
C ALA A 30 -10.67 19.89 0.14
N TRP A 31 -10.23 20.32 1.31
CA TRP A 31 -9.70 19.45 2.36
C TRP A 31 -10.61 18.27 2.68
N LYS A 32 -11.90 18.49 2.83
CA LYS A 32 -12.83 17.42 3.24
C LYS A 32 -12.85 16.28 2.21
N GLY A 33 -13.01 16.59 0.94
CA GLY A 33 -13.05 15.58 -0.12
C GLY A 33 -11.72 14.86 -0.28
N ASN A 34 -10.61 15.58 -0.24
CA ASN A 34 -9.28 15.00 -0.39
C ASN A 34 -8.87 14.18 0.84
N HIS A 35 -9.25 14.63 2.03
CA HIS A 35 -9.08 13.87 3.28
C HIS A 35 -9.84 12.54 3.25
N GLU A 36 -11.11 12.56 2.82
CA GLU A 36 -11.93 11.35 2.66
C GLU A 36 -11.36 10.42 1.60
N TRP A 37 -10.89 10.96 0.47
CA TRP A 37 -10.27 10.20 -0.60
C TRP A 37 -9.03 9.43 -0.11
N LEU A 38 -8.16 10.08 0.66
CA LEU A 38 -7.02 9.43 1.30
C LEU A 38 -7.47 8.34 2.28
N GLY A 39 -8.55 8.57 3.01
CA GLY A 39 -9.16 7.60 3.91
C GLY A 39 -9.59 6.33 3.19
N ASP A 40 -10.24 6.46 2.04
CA ASP A 40 -10.66 5.31 1.22
C ASP A 40 -9.45 4.48 0.76
N TRP A 41 -8.34 5.13 0.42
CA TRP A 41 -7.13 4.46 -0.03
C TRP A 41 -6.40 3.72 1.10
N TYR A 42 -6.30 4.29 2.31
CA TYR A 42 -5.68 3.55 3.39
C TYR A 42 -6.53 2.35 3.84
N ASP A 43 -7.85 2.47 3.80
CA ASP A 43 -8.74 1.34 4.07
C ASP A 43 -8.53 0.21 3.04
N MET A 44 -8.41 0.55 1.77
CA MET A 44 -8.12 -0.43 0.72
C MET A 44 -6.77 -1.11 0.94
N ALA A 45 -5.72 -0.35 1.27
CA ALA A 45 -4.41 -0.91 1.54
C ALA A 45 -4.45 -1.90 2.73
N ALA A 46 -5.15 -1.55 3.81
CA ALA A 46 -5.32 -2.41 4.96
C ALA A 46 -6.05 -3.71 4.61
N ASN A 47 -7.14 -3.62 3.85
CA ASN A 47 -7.94 -4.77 3.46
C ASN A 47 -7.17 -5.70 2.52
N GLN A 48 -6.46 -5.16 1.55
CA GLN A 48 -5.62 -5.96 0.65
C GLN A 48 -4.45 -6.62 1.39
N ALA A 49 -3.81 -5.91 2.32
CA ALA A 49 -2.75 -6.47 3.14
C ALA A 49 -3.26 -7.67 3.95
N ASP A 50 -4.41 -7.53 4.60
CA ASP A 50 -5.01 -8.60 5.40
C ASP A 50 -5.26 -9.85 4.55
N ASP A 51 -5.92 -9.69 3.41
CA ASP A 51 -6.23 -10.80 2.51
C ASP A 51 -4.97 -11.47 1.96
N LEU A 52 -4.01 -10.69 1.46
CA LEU A 52 -2.81 -11.24 0.85
C LEU A 52 -1.87 -11.89 1.86
N ILE A 53 -1.79 -11.36 3.08
CA ILE A 53 -1.03 -12.01 4.16
C ILE A 53 -1.61 -13.39 4.45
N GLU A 54 -2.92 -13.52 4.57
CA GLU A 54 -3.58 -14.80 4.82
C GLU A 54 -3.37 -15.79 3.67
N ILE A 55 -3.46 -15.32 2.41
CA ILE A 55 -3.16 -16.13 1.24
C ILE A 55 -1.70 -16.60 1.27
N GLY A 56 -0.78 -15.69 1.62
CA GLY A 56 0.65 -16.01 1.74
C GLY A 56 0.92 -17.07 2.79
N LEU A 57 0.27 -16.99 3.95
CA LEU A 57 0.39 -18.00 4.99
C LEU A 57 -0.06 -19.37 4.51
N GLN A 58 -1.12 -19.45 3.71
CA GLN A 58 -1.58 -20.72 3.12
C GLN A 58 -0.58 -21.28 2.10
N MET A 59 0.19 -20.42 1.44
CA MET A 59 1.28 -20.84 0.54
C MET A 59 2.58 -21.16 1.29
N GLY A 60 2.61 -21.03 2.60
CA GLY A 60 3.80 -21.26 3.41
C GLY A 60 4.72 -20.05 3.56
N TYR A 61 4.26 -18.85 3.21
CA TYR A 61 5.05 -17.62 3.34
C TYR A 61 4.79 -16.96 4.71
N ARG A 62 5.88 -16.63 5.38
CA ARG A 62 5.79 -15.91 6.66
C ARG A 62 5.32 -14.47 6.43
N GLU A 63 4.47 -13.96 7.31
CA GLU A 63 4.10 -12.55 7.30
C GLU A 63 5.32 -11.68 7.60
N PRO A 64 5.61 -10.64 6.77
CA PRO A 64 6.62 -9.65 7.11
C PRO A 64 6.21 -8.86 8.35
N THR A 65 7.12 -8.66 9.30
CA THR A 65 6.86 -7.78 10.43
C THR A 65 6.85 -6.33 9.97
N ILE A 66 6.23 -5.44 10.76
CA ILE A 66 6.24 -4.01 10.44
C ILE A 66 7.69 -3.46 10.44
N ALA A 67 8.53 -3.92 11.34
CA ALA A 67 9.94 -3.50 11.39
C ALA A 67 10.69 -3.88 10.12
N GLU A 68 10.53 -5.13 9.65
CA GLU A 68 11.11 -5.59 8.38
C GLU A 68 10.59 -4.77 7.20
N SER A 69 9.31 -4.47 7.19
CA SER A 69 8.66 -3.69 6.13
C SER A 69 9.21 -2.27 6.05
N LEU A 70 9.40 -1.62 7.18
CA LEU A 70 9.94 -0.26 7.25
C LEU A 70 11.43 -0.18 6.87
N MET A 71 12.18 -1.27 7.00
CA MET A 71 13.56 -1.32 6.53
C MET A 71 13.67 -1.31 5.00
N ILE A 72 12.65 -1.81 4.31
CA ILE A 72 12.61 -1.88 2.85
C ILE A 72 11.90 -0.67 2.25
N PHE A 73 10.79 -0.27 2.85
CA PHE A 73 9.94 0.82 2.40
C PHE A 73 9.78 1.82 3.55
N PRO A 74 10.53 2.93 3.54
CA PRO A 74 10.54 3.84 4.68
C PRO A 74 9.21 4.56 4.89
N ALA A 75 8.88 4.83 6.15
CA ALA A 75 7.73 5.64 6.50
C ALA A 75 7.97 7.11 6.17
N LEU A 76 6.90 7.81 5.77
CA LEU A 76 6.92 9.24 5.60
C LEU A 76 7.03 9.94 6.96
N PRO A 77 7.73 11.10 7.03
CA PRO A 77 7.62 11.95 8.22
C PRO A 77 6.19 12.49 8.39
N ALA A 78 5.75 12.66 9.62
CA ALA A 78 4.43 13.20 9.95
C ALA A 78 4.43 14.73 9.84
N ASP A 79 4.73 15.23 8.65
CA ASP A 79 4.79 16.66 8.36
C ASP A 79 3.49 17.14 7.72
N ASN A 80 3.07 18.35 8.05
CA ASN A 80 1.95 19.00 7.37
C ASN A 80 2.29 19.22 5.90
N ARG A 81 1.35 18.86 5.00
CA ARG A 81 1.54 18.99 3.55
C ARG A 81 0.32 19.60 2.90
N LEU A 82 0.57 20.39 1.86
CA LEU A 82 -0.47 20.90 0.97
C LEU A 82 -0.88 19.79 -0.01
N TRP A 83 -2.04 19.96 -0.64
CA TRP A 83 -2.59 18.96 -1.56
C TRP A 83 -1.67 18.61 -2.74
N PRO A 84 -1.03 19.57 -3.45
CA PRO A 84 -0.17 19.21 -4.58
C PRO A 84 0.96 18.26 -4.21
N GLU A 85 1.62 18.48 -3.07
CA GLU A 85 2.68 17.58 -2.57
C GLU A 85 2.09 16.21 -2.16
N THR A 86 0.98 16.24 -1.42
CA THR A 86 0.26 15.04 -0.98
C THR A 86 -0.16 14.18 -2.17
N GLN A 87 -0.71 14.80 -3.21
CA GLN A 87 -1.12 14.13 -4.43
C GLN A 87 0.07 13.47 -5.14
N THR A 88 1.19 14.18 -5.28
CA THR A 88 2.40 13.65 -5.91
C THR A 88 2.92 12.43 -5.16
N ILE A 89 3.00 12.48 -3.83
CA ILE A 89 3.43 11.34 -3.01
C ILE A 89 2.47 10.17 -3.18
N THR A 90 1.17 10.41 -3.15
CA THR A 90 0.14 9.37 -3.28
C THR A 90 0.23 8.67 -4.64
N MET A 91 0.38 9.43 -5.73
CA MET A 91 0.51 8.86 -7.07
C MET A 91 1.80 8.05 -7.21
N GLY A 92 2.88 8.48 -6.56
CA GLY A 92 4.12 7.71 -6.49
C GLY A 92 3.94 6.37 -5.79
N MET A 93 3.15 6.33 -4.71
CA MET A 93 2.81 5.07 -4.03
C MET A 93 1.99 4.13 -4.93
N PHE A 94 1.04 4.67 -5.69
CA PHE A 94 0.24 3.84 -6.61
C PHE A 94 1.13 3.19 -7.68
N THR A 95 2.06 3.94 -8.25
CA THR A 95 3.04 3.41 -9.21
C THR A 95 3.88 2.31 -8.58
N GLN A 96 4.40 2.53 -7.39
CA GLN A 96 5.22 1.56 -6.67
C GLN A 96 4.43 0.28 -6.36
N LEU A 97 3.17 0.40 -5.92
CA LEU A 97 2.29 -0.74 -5.67
C LEU A 97 2.02 -1.53 -6.95
N THR A 98 1.68 -0.86 -8.03
CA THR A 98 1.44 -1.50 -9.33
C THR A 98 2.65 -2.31 -9.79
N GLU A 99 3.84 -1.76 -9.68
CA GLU A 99 5.09 -2.45 -10.02
C GLU A 99 5.33 -3.66 -9.13
N GLN A 100 5.09 -3.55 -7.82
CA GLN A 100 5.30 -4.65 -6.89
C GLN A 100 4.27 -5.77 -7.10
N PHE A 101 3.01 -5.44 -7.43
CA PHE A 101 2.01 -6.43 -7.83
C PHE A 101 2.47 -7.23 -9.05
N GLU A 102 3.03 -6.56 -10.06
CA GLU A 102 3.58 -7.24 -11.24
C GLU A 102 4.69 -8.25 -10.86
N LYS A 103 5.62 -7.81 -10.03
CA LYS A 103 6.72 -8.67 -9.57
C LYS A 103 6.20 -9.88 -8.78
N ALA A 104 5.19 -9.68 -7.94
CA ALA A 104 4.63 -10.74 -7.10
C ALA A 104 3.89 -11.82 -7.90
N GLN A 105 3.45 -11.53 -9.13
CA GLN A 105 2.79 -12.51 -9.99
C GLN A 105 3.74 -13.58 -10.50
N THR A 106 5.02 -13.25 -10.63
CA THR A 106 6.04 -14.20 -11.11
C THR A 106 6.25 -15.31 -10.07
N GLY A 107 6.09 -16.57 -10.50
CA GLY A 107 6.27 -17.74 -9.64
C GLY A 107 5.12 -18.00 -8.66
N THR A 108 4.04 -17.26 -8.77
CA THR A 108 2.84 -17.44 -7.94
C THR A 108 1.87 -18.42 -8.64
N PRO A 109 1.15 -19.30 -7.89
CA PRO A 109 0.14 -20.16 -8.47
C PRO A 109 -0.96 -19.38 -9.20
N ASP A 110 -1.48 -19.92 -10.30
CA ASP A 110 -2.46 -19.25 -11.16
C ASP A 110 -3.73 -18.80 -10.41
N CYS A 111 -4.19 -19.60 -9.46
CA CYS A 111 -5.35 -19.23 -8.64
C CYS A 111 -5.15 -17.96 -7.81
N VAL A 112 -3.90 -17.65 -7.47
CA VAL A 112 -3.53 -16.45 -6.73
C VAL A 112 -3.25 -15.28 -7.68
N ILE A 113 -2.71 -15.54 -8.88
CA ILE A 113 -2.44 -14.50 -9.88
C ILE A 113 -3.70 -13.70 -10.21
N ASN A 114 -4.84 -14.35 -10.37
CA ASN A 114 -6.12 -13.67 -10.65
C ASN A 114 -6.47 -12.69 -9.54
N LYS A 115 -6.24 -13.06 -8.28
CA LYS A 115 -6.50 -12.19 -7.13
C LYS A 115 -5.54 -11.00 -7.09
N LEU A 116 -4.26 -11.24 -7.40
CA LEU A 116 -3.26 -10.18 -7.50
C LEU A 116 -3.61 -9.17 -8.59
N GLN A 117 -4.06 -9.63 -9.76
CA GLN A 117 -4.47 -8.76 -10.86
C GLN A 117 -5.70 -7.93 -10.50
N GLU A 118 -6.67 -8.52 -9.83
CA GLU A 118 -7.86 -7.82 -9.34
C GLU A 118 -7.47 -6.68 -8.39
N TYR A 119 -6.58 -6.95 -7.44
CA TYR A 119 -6.13 -5.95 -6.47
C TYR A 119 -5.23 -4.89 -7.09
N GLN A 120 -4.35 -5.28 -8.00
CA GLN A 120 -3.49 -4.35 -8.75
C GLN A 120 -4.32 -3.34 -9.52
N TYR A 121 -5.39 -3.80 -10.16
CA TYR A 121 -6.26 -2.96 -10.98
C TYR A 121 -6.92 -1.83 -10.20
N ALA A 122 -7.08 -1.98 -8.89
CA ALA A 122 -7.67 -0.95 -8.02
C ALA A 122 -6.74 0.25 -7.80
N TRP A 123 -5.44 0.08 -7.99
CA TRP A 123 -4.45 1.14 -7.83
C TRP A 123 -4.15 1.83 -9.16
#